data_181418c5a018d328785e7588ccaa615c
#
_entry.id   181418c5a018d328785e7588ccaa615c
#
_cell.length_a   1.000
_cell.length_b   1.000
_cell.length_c   1.000
_cell.angle_alpha   90.00
_cell.angle_beta   90.00
_cell.angle_gamma   90.00
#
_symmetry.space_group_name_H-M   'P 1'
#
loop_
_entity.id
_entity.type
_entity.pdbx_description
1 polymer ?
#
loop_
_entity_poly.entity_id
_entity_poly.type
_entity_poly.pdbx_seq_one_letter_code
_entity_poly.pdbx_strand_id
1 'polypeptide(L)'
;SSAASDVYKRQNIDSTVATAIRTIIVLIFSWLMVMITGAFQDIDSISGKTLLFLILSGLSTGGSWLCYFKALQIGNVNKVAPIDKSSTILTMLLAFLVLGEKLSAVKVICILLIGIGTYLMITKKQPYNETKGWGWLCYAVLSAVFASLTSILGKIGISEINSNLGTAIRTIVVLIMAWLMVFVTGKQSEIKAISKRNMLFICLSGLTTGLSWLCYYKALQLSLIHISEP
;
A
#
# COMPACT_ATOMS: atom_id res chain seq x y z
N SER A 1 -7.52 -11.48 4.62
CA SER A 1 -7.88 -10.05 4.44
C SER A 1 -9.39 -9.80 4.44
N SER A 2 -10.23 -10.75 4.08
CA SER A 2 -11.70 -10.63 4.19
C SER A 2 -12.15 -10.60 5.65
N ALA A 3 -11.52 -11.38 6.51
CA ALA A 3 -11.79 -11.38 7.95
C ALA A 3 -11.52 -10.01 8.60
N ALA A 4 -10.51 -9.27 8.17
CA ALA A 4 -10.25 -7.92 8.67
C ALA A 4 -11.36 -6.93 8.24
N SER A 5 -11.84 -7.01 7.00
CA SER A 5 -12.95 -6.19 6.52
C SER A 5 -14.27 -6.48 7.26
N ASP A 6 -14.54 -7.75 7.57
CA ASP A 6 -15.73 -8.16 8.32
C ASP A 6 -15.63 -7.77 9.80
N VAL A 7 -14.44 -7.80 10.38
CA VAL A 7 -14.18 -7.30 11.74
C VAL A 7 -14.39 -5.78 11.80
N TYR A 8 -13.93 -5.02 10.81
CA TYR A 8 -14.19 -3.58 10.73
C TYR A 8 -15.68 -3.25 10.54
N LYS A 9 -16.41 -4.00 9.72
CA LYS A 9 -17.87 -3.84 9.58
C LYS A 9 -18.63 -4.13 10.88
N ARG A 10 -18.20 -5.13 11.65
CA ARG A 10 -18.79 -5.46 12.96
C ARG A 10 -18.46 -4.44 14.05
N GLN A 11 -17.42 -3.64 13.88
CA GLN A 11 -16.96 -2.68 14.88
C GLN A 11 -17.50 -1.25 14.68
N ASN A 12 -18.37 -1.01 13.68
CA ASN A 12 -18.94 0.33 13.37
C ASN A 12 -17.88 1.44 13.15
N ILE A 13 -16.65 1.09 12.75
CA ILE A 13 -15.61 2.07 12.43
C ILE A 13 -15.45 2.15 10.92
N ASP A 14 -15.47 3.38 10.38
CA ASP A 14 -15.18 3.60 8.99
C ASP A 14 -13.73 3.23 8.67
N SER A 15 -13.54 2.51 7.56
CA SER A 15 -12.23 2.04 7.12
C SER A 15 -11.25 3.18 6.79
N THR A 16 -11.77 4.34 6.36
CA THR A 16 -10.95 5.51 6.02
C THR A 16 -10.36 6.12 7.29
N VAL A 17 -11.20 6.29 8.33
CA VAL A 17 -10.77 6.81 9.64
C VAL A 17 -9.76 5.85 10.30
N ALA A 18 -10.06 4.55 10.30
CA ALA A 18 -9.14 3.55 10.84
C ALA A 18 -7.79 3.55 10.12
N THR A 19 -7.80 3.75 8.78
CA THR A 19 -6.58 3.83 7.98
C THR A 19 -5.78 5.09 8.30
N ALA A 20 -6.42 6.25 8.45
CA ALA A 20 -5.74 7.49 8.81
C ALA A 20 -5.07 7.41 10.19
N ILE A 21 -5.77 6.90 11.21
CA ILE A 21 -5.19 6.71 12.55
C ILE A 21 -4.03 5.70 12.51
N ARG A 22 -4.21 4.58 11.81
CA ARG A 22 -3.15 3.58 11.63
C ARG A 22 -1.90 4.19 11.00
N THR A 23 -2.06 5.08 10.03
CA THR A 23 -0.93 5.71 9.33
C THR A 23 -0.13 6.64 10.24
N ILE A 24 -0.76 7.28 11.26
CA ILE A 24 -0.02 8.01 12.30
C ILE A 24 0.95 7.08 13.03
N ILE A 25 0.48 5.89 13.40
CA ILE A 25 1.30 4.92 14.12
C ILE A 25 2.43 4.40 13.25
N VAL A 26 2.14 4.14 11.95
CA VAL A 26 3.17 3.77 10.98
C VAL A 26 4.23 4.86 10.86
N LEU A 27 3.83 6.13 10.83
CA LEU A 27 4.78 7.26 10.77
C LEU A 27 5.68 7.32 12.02
N ILE A 28 5.08 7.27 13.21
CA ILE A 28 5.84 7.29 14.48
C ILE A 28 6.83 6.11 14.50
N PHE A 29 6.38 4.93 14.14
CA PHE A 29 7.23 3.73 14.12
C PHE A 29 8.35 3.83 13.07
N SER A 30 8.06 4.38 11.89
CA SER A 30 9.08 4.57 10.84
C SER A 30 10.18 5.54 11.28
N TRP A 31 9.81 6.67 11.91
CA TRP A 31 10.78 7.62 12.44
C TRP A 31 11.57 7.05 13.63
N LEU A 32 10.93 6.26 14.49
CA LEU A 32 11.63 5.54 15.55
C LEU A 32 12.73 4.63 14.96
N MET A 33 12.42 3.92 13.88
CA MET A 33 13.39 3.06 13.20
C MET A 33 14.52 3.86 12.53
N VAL A 34 14.23 5.04 11.98
CA VAL A 34 15.27 5.96 11.48
C VAL A 34 16.23 6.36 12.61
N MET A 35 15.72 6.65 13.81
CA MET A 35 16.55 6.98 14.97
C MET A 35 17.41 5.79 15.41
N ILE A 36 16.79 4.60 15.54
CA ILE A 36 17.50 3.38 16.00
C ILE A 36 18.60 2.96 15.02
N THR A 37 18.35 3.10 13.71
CA THR A 37 19.31 2.69 12.66
C THR A 37 20.35 3.77 12.33
N GLY A 38 20.28 4.95 12.96
CA GLY A 38 21.20 6.06 12.70
C GLY A 38 21.04 6.69 11.31
N ALA A 39 19.96 6.38 10.58
CA ALA A 39 19.72 6.85 9.22
C ALA A 39 19.40 8.37 9.13
N PHE A 40 19.43 9.09 10.25
CA PHE A 40 19.32 10.56 10.27
C PHE A 40 20.48 11.25 9.54
N GLN A 41 21.65 10.63 9.52
CA GLN A 41 22.83 11.20 8.85
C GLN A 41 22.66 11.31 7.34
N ASP A 42 21.77 10.51 6.77
CA ASP A 42 21.48 10.51 5.32
C ASP A 42 20.54 11.65 4.89
N ILE A 43 19.98 12.44 5.83
CA ILE A 43 19.00 13.50 5.51
C ILE A 43 19.61 14.58 4.62
N ASP A 44 20.86 14.98 4.92
CA ASP A 44 21.56 16.02 4.18
C ASP A 44 22.00 15.56 2.78
N SER A 45 22.01 14.24 2.55
CA SER A 45 22.38 13.63 1.26
C SER A 45 21.21 13.40 0.32
N ILE A 46 19.97 13.74 0.72
CA ILE A 46 18.78 13.49 -0.08
C ILE A 46 18.76 14.40 -1.31
N SER A 47 18.87 13.79 -2.49
CA SER A 47 18.73 14.53 -3.74
C SER A 47 17.28 14.97 -3.99
N GLY A 48 17.08 16.09 -4.72
CA GLY A 48 15.75 16.53 -5.12
C GLY A 48 15.01 15.48 -5.96
N LYS A 49 15.74 14.68 -6.74
CA LYS A 49 15.21 13.56 -7.51
C LYS A 49 14.65 12.46 -6.60
N THR A 50 15.41 12.04 -5.60
CA THR A 50 15.00 11.08 -4.57
C THR A 50 13.73 11.52 -3.87
N LEU A 51 13.69 12.78 -3.41
CA LEU A 51 12.51 13.34 -2.73
C LEU A 51 11.29 13.35 -3.65
N LEU A 52 11.44 13.74 -4.92
CA LEU A 52 10.36 13.71 -5.91
C LEU A 52 9.77 12.29 -6.06
N PHE A 53 10.61 11.26 -6.22
CA PHE A 53 10.12 9.88 -6.36
C PHE A 53 9.45 9.36 -5.10
N LEU A 54 9.91 9.73 -3.91
CA LEU A 54 9.26 9.38 -2.64
C LEU A 54 7.90 10.05 -2.49
N ILE A 55 7.78 11.33 -2.86
CA ILE A 55 6.51 12.07 -2.86
C ILE A 55 5.54 11.43 -3.85
N LEU A 56 5.96 11.17 -5.09
CA LEU A 56 5.13 10.52 -6.10
C LEU A 56 4.69 9.12 -5.67
N SER A 57 5.56 8.35 -5.00
CA SER A 57 5.22 7.06 -4.42
C SER A 57 4.15 7.20 -3.33
N GLY A 58 4.25 8.20 -2.45
CA GLY A 58 3.24 8.48 -1.43
C GLY A 58 1.90 8.88 -2.02
N LEU A 59 1.89 9.78 -3.02
CA LEU A 59 0.69 10.20 -3.75
C LEU A 59 0.04 9.02 -4.48
N SER A 60 0.83 8.15 -5.12
CA SER A 60 0.32 6.93 -5.77
C SER A 60 -0.33 5.99 -4.77
N THR A 61 0.22 5.87 -3.55
CA THR A 61 -0.41 5.11 -2.46
C THR A 61 -1.79 5.68 -2.11
N GLY A 62 -1.89 7.00 -1.95
CA GLY A 62 -3.16 7.67 -1.70
C GLY A 62 -4.17 7.46 -2.83
N GLY A 63 -3.74 7.60 -4.08
CA GLY A 63 -4.54 7.33 -5.27
C GLY A 63 -5.05 5.87 -5.33
N SER A 64 -4.17 4.90 -5.01
CA SER A 64 -4.55 3.50 -4.91
C SER A 64 -5.64 3.29 -3.86
N TRP A 65 -5.51 3.87 -2.67
CA TRP A 65 -6.51 3.75 -1.61
C TRP A 65 -7.86 4.38 -1.98
N LEU A 66 -7.85 5.56 -2.61
CA LEU A 66 -9.08 6.21 -3.10
C LEU A 66 -9.83 5.30 -4.07
N CYS A 67 -9.13 4.77 -5.06
CA CYS A 67 -9.70 3.85 -6.04
C CYS A 67 -10.17 2.55 -5.39
N TYR A 68 -9.38 1.97 -4.49
CA TYR A 68 -9.73 0.74 -3.77
C TYR A 68 -10.99 0.90 -2.93
N PHE A 69 -11.07 1.94 -2.09
CA PHE A 69 -12.25 2.18 -1.27
C PHE A 69 -13.48 2.48 -2.12
N LYS A 70 -13.33 3.20 -3.24
CA LYS A 70 -14.43 3.42 -4.19
C LYS A 70 -14.88 2.11 -4.83
N ALA A 71 -13.94 1.27 -5.26
CA ALA A 71 -14.26 -0.05 -5.80
C ALA A 71 -15.02 -0.93 -4.78
N LEU A 72 -14.64 -0.87 -3.49
CA LEU A 72 -15.32 -1.60 -2.42
C LEU A 72 -16.73 -1.08 -2.13
N GLN A 73 -16.98 0.22 -2.32
CA GLN A 73 -18.32 0.81 -2.12
C GLN A 73 -19.32 0.33 -3.17
N ILE A 74 -18.88 0.17 -4.42
CA ILE A 74 -19.75 -0.15 -5.57
C ILE A 74 -19.61 -1.60 -6.05
N GLY A 75 -18.60 -2.32 -5.54
CA GLY A 75 -18.28 -3.69 -5.94
C GLY A 75 -18.30 -4.70 -4.80
N ASN A 76 -18.11 -5.97 -5.17
CA ASN A 76 -17.99 -7.05 -4.20
C ASN A 76 -16.53 -7.18 -3.72
N VAL A 77 -16.31 -7.18 -2.41
CA VAL A 77 -14.99 -7.31 -1.78
C VAL A 77 -14.21 -8.54 -2.28
N ASN A 78 -14.91 -9.66 -2.49
CA ASN A 78 -14.29 -10.91 -2.95
C ASN A 78 -13.80 -10.84 -4.40
N LYS A 79 -14.26 -9.87 -5.19
CA LYS A 79 -13.78 -9.60 -6.56
C LYS A 79 -12.75 -8.47 -6.58
N VAL A 80 -12.99 -7.41 -5.82
CA VAL A 80 -12.12 -6.21 -5.77
C VAL A 80 -10.75 -6.55 -5.16
N ALA A 81 -10.72 -7.26 -4.02
CA ALA A 81 -9.48 -7.54 -3.32
C ALA A 81 -8.48 -8.40 -4.12
N PRO A 82 -8.87 -9.46 -4.85
CA PRO A 82 -7.95 -10.19 -5.70
C PRO A 82 -7.38 -9.35 -6.85
N ILE A 83 -8.18 -8.48 -7.45
CA ILE A 83 -7.72 -7.58 -8.54
C ILE A 83 -6.70 -6.59 -7.99
N ASP A 84 -6.95 -5.97 -6.84
CA ASP A 84 -6.00 -5.08 -6.20
C ASP A 84 -4.67 -5.81 -5.89
N LYS A 85 -4.72 -7.05 -5.40
CA LYS A 85 -3.53 -7.87 -5.13
C LYS A 85 -2.78 -8.32 -6.39
N SER A 86 -3.44 -8.35 -7.55
CA SER A 86 -2.76 -8.57 -8.83
C SER A 86 -1.81 -7.44 -9.22
N SER A 87 -1.83 -6.31 -8.49
CA SER A 87 -0.82 -5.24 -8.60
C SER A 87 0.61 -5.76 -8.50
N THR A 88 0.84 -6.87 -7.78
CA THR A 88 2.15 -7.54 -7.71
C THR A 88 2.64 -8.00 -9.09
N ILE A 89 1.73 -8.52 -9.93
CA ILE A 89 2.05 -8.88 -11.32
C ILE A 89 2.47 -7.64 -12.11
N LEU A 90 1.68 -6.55 -12.01
CA LEU A 90 2.00 -5.29 -12.67
C LEU A 90 3.34 -4.72 -12.17
N THR A 91 3.63 -4.82 -10.88
CA THR A 91 4.91 -4.39 -10.31
C THR A 91 6.07 -5.17 -10.91
N MET A 92 5.97 -6.49 -11.05
CA MET A 92 7.02 -7.31 -11.65
C MET A 92 7.23 -6.96 -13.14
N LEU A 93 6.14 -6.74 -13.89
CA LEU A 93 6.20 -6.33 -15.29
C LEU A 93 6.80 -4.92 -15.45
N LEU A 94 6.39 -3.96 -14.62
CA LEU A 94 6.95 -2.62 -14.62
C LEU A 94 8.43 -2.61 -14.20
N ALA A 95 8.82 -3.44 -13.23
CA ALA A 95 10.23 -3.57 -12.84
C ALA A 95 11.09 -4.10 -14.01
N PHE A 96 10.59 -5.04 -14.77
CA PHE A 96 11.25 -5.50 -16.00
C PHE A 96 11.37 -4.39 -17.05
N LEU A 97 10.27 -3.65 -17.32
CA LEU A 97 10.23 -2.63 -18.39
C LEU A 97 10.97 -1.34 -18.01
N VAL A 98 10.83 -0.88 -16.77
CA VAL A 98 11.34 0.44 -16.33
C VAL A 98 12.71 0.35 -15.68
N LEU A 99 12.96 -0.69 -14.87
CA LEU A 99 14.21 -0.88 -14.14
C LEU A 99 15.18 -1.83 -14.84
N GLY A 100 14.76 -2.45 -15.97
CA GLY A 100 15.62 -3.40 -16.70
C GLY A 100 15.89 -4.71 -15.93
N GLU A 101 15.07 -5.04 -14.92
CA GLU A 101 15.26 -6.26 -14.13
C GLU A 101 15.05 -7.51 -14.97
N LYS A 102 15.93 -8.51 -14.81
CA LYS A 102 15.76 -9.80 -15.50
C LYS A 102 14.54 -10.54 -14.92
N LEU A 103 13.69 -11.07 -15.81
CA LEU A 103 12.62 -11.99 -15.46
C LEU A 103 13.24 -13.38 -15.23
N SER A 104 13.48 -13.73 -13.96
CA SER A 104 13.91 -15.09 -13.62
C SER A 104 12.74 -16.07 -13.77
N ALA A 105 13.05 -17.37 -13.99
CA ALA A 105 12.02 -18.43 -14.06
C ALA A 105 11.10 -18.43 -12.84
N VAL A 106 11.64 -18.14 -11.65
CA VAL A 106 10.86 -18.04 -10.41
C VAL A 106 9.84 -16.88 -10.49
N LYS A 107 10.23 -15.70 -10.99
CA LYS A 107 9.31 -14.56 -11.17
C LYS A 107 8.17 -14.90 -12.14
N VAL A 108 8.47 -15.60 -13.23
CA VAL A 108 7.45 -16.05 -14.22
C VAL A 108 6.47 -17.04 -13.57
N ILE A 109 6.97 -18.03 -12.83
CA ILE A 109 6.11 -18.98 -12.10
C ILE A 109 5.21 -18.24 -11.09
N CYS A 110 5.76 -17.27 -10.33
CA CYS A 110 4.99 -16.48 -9.39
C CYS A 110 3.88 -15.67 -10.09
N ILE A 111 4.17 -15.04 -11.23
CA ILE A 111 3.18 -14.31 -12.04
C ILE A 111 2.03 -15.23 -12.44
N LEU A 112 2.34 -16.44 -12.94
CA LEU A 112 1.33 -17.42 -13.34
C LEU A 112 0.48 -17.89 -12.15
N LEU A 113 1.11 -18.22 -11.03
CA LEU A 113 0.40 -18.67 -9.82
C LEU A 113 -0.53 -17.56 -9.25
N ILE A 114 -0.05 -16.31 -9.20
CA ILE A 114 -0.88 -15.17 -8.75
C ILE A 114 -2.04 -14.94 -9.73
N GLY A 115 -1.78 -15.00 -11.04
CA GLY A 115 -2.80 -14.85 -12.07
C GLY A 115 -3.89 -15.92 -11.98
N ILE A 116 -3.51 -17.19 -11.87
CA ILE A 116 -4.43 -18.31 -11.68
C ILE A 116 -5.22 -18.15 -10.38
N GLY A 117 -4.55 -17.87 -9.27
CA GLY A 117 -5.21 -17.65 -7.98
C GLY A 117 -6.22 -16.51 -8.01
N THR A 118 -5.87 -15.38 -8.64
CA THR A 118 -6.77 -14.23 -8.83
C THR A 118 -7.98 -14.63 -9.67
N TYR A 119 -7.78 -15.32 -10.79
CA TYR A 119 -8.84 -15.80 -11.67
C TYR A 119 -9.82 -16.75 -10.92
N LEU A 120 -9.29 -17.73 -10.19
CA LEU A 120 -10.11 -18.67 -9.42
C LEU A 120 -10.93 -17.99 -8.33
N MET A 121 -10.39 -16.93 -7.70
CA MET A 121 -11.13 -16.15 -6.69
C MET A 121 -12.27 -15.33 -7.31
N ILE A 122 -12.07 -14.77 -8.51
CA ILE A 122 -13.08 -13.93 -9.18
C ILE A 122 -14.21 -14.79 -9.75
N THR A 123 -13.90 -15.97 -10.27
CA THR A 123 -14.88 -16.87 -10.92
C THR A 123 -15.73 -17.65 -9.94
N LYS A 124 -15.32 -17.76 -8.68
CA LYS A 124 -16.11 -18.47 -7.65
C LYS A 124 -17.44 -17.76 -7.42
N LYS A 125 -18.57 -18.41 -7.81
CA LYS A 125 -19.92 -17.92 -7.56
C LYS A 125 -20.13 -17.73 -6.06
N GLN A 126 -20.43 -16.50 -5.64
CA GLN A 126 -20.78 -16.18 -4.25
C GLN A 126 -22.28 -15.81 -4.21
N PRO A 127 -23.01 -16.23 -3.17
CA PRO A 127 -24.45 -16.00 -3.06
C PRO A 127 -24.85 -14.56 -2.72
N TYR A 128 -23.97 -13.58 -2.90
CA TYR A 128 -24.22 -12.20 -2.50
C TYR A 128 -24.30 -11.26 -3.72
N ASN A 129 -25.37 -10.48 -3.77
CA ASN A 129 -25.78 -9.45 -4.73
C ASN A 129 -24.86 -9.18 -5.95
N GLU A 130 -25.43 -9.39 -7.14
CA GLU A 130 -24.81 -8.99 -8.41
C GLU A 130 -24.51 -7.49 -8.39
N THR A 131 -23.24 -7.16 -8.50
CA THR A 131 -22.80 -5.78 -8.71
C THR A 131 -23.25 -5.33 -10.09
N LYS A 132 -24.20 -4.39 -10.15
CA LYS A 132 -24.66 -3.80 -11.39
C LYS A 132 -23.57 -2.88 -11.98
N GLY A 133 -23.10 -3.20 -13.21
CA GLY A 133 -22.19 -2.33 -13.97
C GLY A 133 -20.69 -2.66 -13.81
N TRP A 134 -19.89 -2.10 -14.71
CA TRP A 134 -18.44 -2.34 -14.81
C TRP A 134 -17.59 -1.33 -14.02
N GLY A 135 -18.22 -0.33 -13.40
CA GLY A 135 -17.51 0.77 -12.71
C GLY A 135 -16.60 0.29 -11.57
N TRP A 136 -16.99 -0.74 -10.82
CA TRP A 136 -16.16 -1.30 -9.76
C TRP A 136 -14.84 -1.89 -10.30
N LEU A 137 -14.87 -2.50 -11.50
CA LEU A 137 -13.70 -3.10 -12.15
C LEU A 137 -12.70 -2.02 -12.55
N CYS A 138 -13.17 -0.92 -13.15
CA CYS A 138 -12.31 0.20 -13.52
C CYS A 138 -11.57 0.76 -12.30
N TYR A 139 -12.27 0.97 -11.17
CA TYR A 139 -11.63 1.44 -9.95
C TYR A 139 -10.69 0.39 -9.34
N ALA A 140 -11.02 -0.90 -9.40
CA ALA A 140 -10.14 -1.96 -8.89
C ALA A 140 -8.84 -2.07 -9.72
N VAL A 141 -8.95 -1.99 -11.04
CA VAL A 141 -7.78 -1.99 -11.95
C VAL A 141 -6.94 -0.73 -11.73
N LEU A 142 -7.57 0.44 -11.63
CA LEU A 142 -6.86 1.69 -11.36
C LEU A 142 -6.13 1.66 -10.02
N SER A 143 -6.75 1.07 -8.98
CA SER A 143 -6.10 0.82 -7.68
C SER A 143 -4.85 -0.04 -7.86
N ALA A 144 -4.93 -1.14 -8.62
CA ALA A 144 -3.79 -2.02 -8.88
C ALA A 144 -2.66 -1.30 -9.65
N VAL A 145 -3.00 -0.44 -10.61
CA VAL A 145 -2.02 0.39 -11.34
C VAL A 145 -1.31 1.35 -10.40
N PHE A 146 -2.05 2.10 -9.57
CA PHE A 146 -1.44 2.99 -8.60
C PHE A 146 -0.61 2.25 -7.54
N ALA A 147 -1.05 1.06 -7.10
CA ALA A 147 -0.29 0.23 -6.18
C ALA A 147 1.04 -0.24 -6.79
N SER A 148 1.05 -0.60 -8.08
CA SER A 148 2.30 -0.96 -8.77
C SER A 148 3.22 0.23 -8.98
N LEU A 149 2.69 1.40 -9.34
CA LEU A 149 3.46 2.65 -9.41
C LEU A 149 4.07 3.02 -8.07
N THR A 150 3.32 2.85 -6.96
CA THR A 150 3.85 3.05 -5.60
C THR A 150 5.15 2.27 -5.36
N SER A 151 5.17 1.01 -5.77
CA SER A 151 6.33 0.13 -5.57
C SER A 151 7.51 0.54 -6.44
N ILE A 152 7.28 0.83 -7.73
CA ILE A 152 8.34 1.24 -8.66
C ILE A 152 8.94 2.59 -8.28
N LEU A 153 8.09 3.60 -8.05
CA LEU A 153 8.54 4.93 -7.64
C LEU A 153 9.25 4.89 -6.29
N GLY A 154 8.72 4.10 -5.35
CA GLY A 154 9.35 3.89 -4.05
C GLY A 154 10.72 3.22 -4.19
N LYS A 155 10.85 2.21 -5.06
CA LYS A 155 12.12 1.53 -5.33
C LYS A 155 13.17 2.48 -5.90
N ILE A 156 12.79 3.32 -6.86
CA ILE A 156 13.68 4.36 -7.41
C ILE A 156 14.04 5.37 -6.32
N GLY A 157 13.07 5.81 -5.51
CA GLY A 157 13.31 6.78 -4.45
C GLY A 157 14.22 6.30 -3.31
N ILE A 158 14.30 4.99 -3.04
CA ILE A 158 15.19 4.45 -2.00
C ILE A 158 16.54 3.95 -2.52
N SER A 159 16.83 4.08 -3.82
CA SER A 159 18.05 3.54 -4.42
C SER A 159 19.32 4.17 -3.83
N GLU A 160 19.27 5.45 -3.50
CA GLU A 160 20.44 6.25 -3.07
C GLU A 160 20.45 6.58 -1.57
N ILE A 161 19.39 6.21 -0.83
CA ILE A 161 19.26 6.52 0.60
C ILE A 161 18.88 5.28 1.42
N ASN A 162 19.00 5.39 2.75
CA ASN A 162 18.55 4.32 3.65
C ASN A 162 17.05 4.07 3.48
N SER A 163 16.66 2.79 3.33
CA SER A 163 15.26 2.40 3.10
C SER A 163 14.31 2.80 4.23
N ASN A 164 14.81 2.85 5.48
CA ASN A 164 14.03 3.30 6.64
C ASN A 164 13.68 4.79 6.51
N LEU A 165 14.69 5.61 6.14
CA LEU A 165 14.50 7.05 5.90
C LEU A 165 13.54 7.29 4.73
N GLY A 166 13.73 6.59 3.61
CA GLY A 166 12.81 6.67 2.47
C GLY A 166 11.38 6.29 2.84
N THR A 167 11.20 5.25 3.65
CA THR A 167 9.88 4.83 4.15
C THR A 167 9.27 5.91 5.05
N ALA A 168 10.03 6.52 5.95
CA ALA A 168 9.54 7.56 6.84
C ALA A 168 9.09 8.81 6.06
N ILE A 169 9.89 9.28 5.10
CA ILE A 169 9.56 10.45 4.26
C ILE A 169 8.28 10.21 3.45
N ARG A 170 8.20 9.07 2.73
CA ARG A 170 6.99 8.79 1.95
C ARG A 170 5.75 8.62 2.83
N THR A 171 5.90 8.12 4.06
CA THR A 171 4.78 7.94 4.99
C THR A 171 4.17 9.27 5.43
N ILE A 172 4.95 10.36 5.46
CA ILE A 172 4.41 11.73 5.67
C ILE A 172 3.39 12.07 4.59
N VAL A 173 3.73 11.83 3.32
CA VAL A 173 2.84 12.10 2.19
C VAL A 173 1.59 11.20 2.26
N VAL A 174 1.78 9.92 2.58
CA VAL A 174 0.66 8.98 2.75
C VAL A 174 -0.27 9.41 3.89
N LEU A 175 0.29 9.93 5.00
CA LEU A 175 -0.50 10.45 6.12
C LEU A 175 -1.35 11.66 5.70
N ILE A 176 -0.74 12.60 4.98
CA ILE A 176 -1.46 13.77 4.45
C ILE A 176 -2.62 13.32 3.56
N MET A 177 -2.39 12.37 2.65
CA MET A 177 -3.42 11.82 1.77
C MET A 177 -4.52 11.09 2.54
N ALA A 178 -4.17 10.31 3.58
CA ALA A 178 -5.14 9.60 4.41
C ALA A 178 -6.06 10.57 5.17
N TRP A 179 -5.51 11.63 5.75
CA TRP A 179 -6.29 12.66 6.44
C TRP A 179 -7.11 13.51 5.49
N LEU A 180 -6.58 13.85 4.33
CA LEU A 180 -7.34 14.54 3.28
C LEU A 180 -8.58 13.72 2.89
N MET A 181 -8.46 12.39 2.78
CA MET A 181 -9.63 11.51 2.55
C MET A 181 -10.65 11.60 3.67
N VAL A 182 -10.24 11.60 4.95
CA VAL A 182 -11.14 11.74 6.10
C VAL A 182 -11.89 13.07 6.04
N PHE A 183 -11.18 14.17 5.71
CA PHE A 183 -11.79 15.51 5.59
C PHE A 183 -12.77 15.60 4.42
N VAL A 184 -12.38 15.13 3.23
CA VAL A 184 -13.23 15.18 2.03
C VAL A 184 -14.48 14.29 2.19
N THR A 185 -14.37 13.16 2.89
CA THR A 185 -15.52 12.27 3.15
C THR A 185 -16.39 12.71 4.34
N GLY A 186 -15.99 13.76 5.07
CA GLY A 186 -16.75 14.31 6.20
C GLY A 186 -16.83 13.39 7.43
N LYS A 187 -15.93 12.41 7.56
CA LYS A 187 -15.99 11.37 8.60
C LYS A 187 -15.24 11.69 9.90
N GLN A 188 -14.93 12.95 10.12
CA GLN A 188 -14.19 13.40 11.30
C GLN A 188 -14.93 13.13 12.62
N SER A 189 -16.28 13.19 12.60
CA SER A 189 -17.10 12.92 13.78
C SER A 189 -16.98 11.49 14.30
N GLU A 190 -16.69 10.53 13.41
CA GLU A 190 -16.54 9.13 13.79
C GLU A 190 -15.29 8.86 14.64
N ILE A 191 -14.29 9.75 14.61
CA ILE A 191 -13.07 9.64 15.43
C ILE A 191 -13.42 9.58 16.92
N LYS A 192 -14.38 10.41 17.35
CA LYS A 192 -14.80 10.49 18.75
C LYS A 192 -15.59 9.26 19.22
N ALA A 193 -16.16 8.50 18.28
CA ALA A 193 -16.95 7.31 18.56
C ALA A 193 -16.08 6.04 18.74
N ILE A 194 -14.76 6.12 18.51
CA ILE A 194 -13.86 4.96 18.59
C ILE A 194 -13.67 4.54 20.04
N SER A 195 -14.07 3.32 20.39
CA SER A 195 -13.85 2.76 21.73
C SER A 195 -12.35 2.51 22.00
N LYS A 196 -11.96 2.54 23.28
CA LYS A 196 -10.56 2.26 23.71
C LYS A 196 -10.05 0.90 23.20
N ARG A 197 -10.92 -0.12 23.18
CA ARG A 197 -10.59 -1.46 22.67
C ARG A 197 -10.29 -1.43 21.17
N ASN A 198 -11.10 -0.72 20.40
CA ASN A 198 -10.91 -0.59 18.95
C ASN A 198 -9.65 0.22 18.62
N MET A 199 -9.36 1.27 19.42
CA MET A 199 -8.12 2.03 19.29
C MET A 199 -6.90 1.14 19.49
N LEU A 200 -6.90 0.24 20.50
CA LEU A 200 -5.81 -0.71 20.71
C LEU A 200 -5.57 -1.61 19.48
N PHE A 201 -6.64 -2.15 18.87
CA PHE A 201 -6.51 -2.97 17.66
C PHE A 201 -6.01 -2.17 16.46
N ILE A 202 -6.41 -0.90 16.32
CA ILE A 202 -5.88 -0.01 15.27
C ILE A 202 -4.38 0.25 15.50
N CYS A 203 -3.96 0.45 16.77
CA CYS A 203 -2.55 0.61 17.12
C CYS A 203 -1.72 -0.62 16.78
N LEU A 204 -2.16 -1.82 17.19
CA LEU A 204 -1.49 -3.07 16.84
C LEU A 204 -1.42 -3.30 15.33
N SER A 205 -2.52 -3.00 14.62
CA SER A 205 -2.55 -3.05 13.16
C SER A 205 -1.58 -2.03 12.52
N GLY A 206 -1.41 -0.86 13.12
CA GLY A 206 -0.45 0.16 12.68
C GLY A 206 0.99 -0.32 12.82
N LEU A 207 1.34 -0.90 13.96
CA LEU A 207 2.68 -1.45 14.22
C LEU A 207 3.02 -2.57 13.23
N THR A 208 2.12 -3.53 13.03
CA THR A 208 2.34 -4.63 12.07
C THR A 208 2.44 -4.13 10.62
N THR A 209 1.66 -3.11 10.26
CA THR A 209 1.74 -2.48 8.94
C THR A 209 3.07 -1.74 8.77
N GLY A 210 3.51 -0.98 9.76
CA GLY A 210 4.79 -0.27 9.75
C GLY A 210 5.96 -1.23 9.59
N LEU A 211 5.99 -2.30 10.37
CA LEU A 211 7.00 -3.35 10.25
C LEU A 211 6.98 -4.00 8.86
N SER A 212 5.81 -4.31 8.33
CA SER A 212 5.66 -4.87 6.98
C SER A 212 6.23 -3.93 5.91
N TRP A 213 5.96 -2.62 5.99
CA TRP A 213 6.48 -1.65 5.03
C TRP A 213 8.00 -1.49 5.12
N LEU A 214 8.55 -1.42 6.32
CA LEU A 214 10.00 -1.34 6.51
C LEU A 214 10.71 -2.58 5.92
N CYS A 215 10.21 -3.78 6.20
CA CYS A 215 10.72 -5.02 5.63
C CYS A 215 10.58 -5.04 4.10
N TYR A 216 9.43 -4.61 3.58
CA TYR A 216 9.16 -4.56 2.14
C TYR A 216 10.14 -3.62 1.40
N TYR A 217 10.31 -2.38 1.88
CA TYR A 217 11.23 -1.43 1.25
C TYR A 217 12.69 -1.83 1.44
N LYS A 218 13.05 -2.47 2.55
CA LYS A 218 14.38 -3.06 2.70
C LYS A 218 14.62 -4.18 1.69
N ALA A 219 13.66 -5.05 1.47
CA ALA A 219 13.75 -6.10 0.46
C ALA A 219 13.86 -5.52 -0.97
N LEU A 220 13.12 -4.45 -1.28
CA LEU A 220 13.24 -3.74 -2.55
C LEU A 220 14.63 -3.14 -2.75
N GLN A 221 15.21 -2.53 -1.70
CA GLN A 221 16.56 -1.98 -1.73
C GLN A 221 17.61 -3.07 -1.98
N LEU A 222 17.53 -4.18 -1.26
CA LEU A 222 18.46 -5.31 -1.44
C LEU A 222 18.36 -5.90 -2.86
N SER A 223 17.16 -5.95 -3.44
CA SER A 223 17.01 -6.41 -4.82
C SER A 223 17.67 -5.49 -5.86
N LEU A 224 17.84 -4.19 -5.56
CA LEU A 224 18.60 -3.26 -6.42
C LEU A 224 20.10 -3.51 -6.30
N ILE A 225 20.62 -3.76 -5.11
CA ILE A 225 22.05 -4.01 -4.87
C ILE A 225 22.50 -5.25 -5.66
N HIS A 226 21.73 -6.34 -5.65
CA HIS A 226 22.05 -7.54 -6.42
C HIS A 226 21.96 -7.40 -7.94
N ILE A 227 21.37 -6.32 -8.45
CA ILE A 227 21.31 -6.04 -9.90
C ILE A 227 22.53 -5.22 -10.34
N SER A 228 23.10 -4.44 -9.43
CA SER A 228 24.25 -3.56 -9.69
C SER A 228 25.61 -4.20 -9.42
N GLU A 229 25.65 -5.36 -8.76
CA GLU A 229 26.88 -6.13 -8.61
C GLU A 229 27.12 -7.03 -9.84
N PRO A 230 28.29 -6.93 -10.50
CA PRO A 230 28.62 -7.74 -11.68
C PRO A 230 28.83 -9.23 -11.33
#